data_0b6482fd7ca12dcab8f52b6dffc97bbd
#
_entry.id   0b6482fd7ca12dcab8f52b6dffc97bbd
#
_cell.length_a   1.000
_cell.length_b   1.000
_cell.length_c   1.000
_cell.angle_alpha   90.00
_cell.angle_beta   90.00
_cell.angle_gamma   90.00
#
_symmetry.space_group_name_H-M   'P 1'
#
loop_
_entity.id
_entity.type
_entity.pdbx_description
1 polymer ?
#
loop_
_entity_poly.entity_id
_entity_poly.type
_entity_poly.pdbx_seq_one_letter_code
_entity_poly.pdbx_strand_id
1 'polypeptide(L)' 'LFFVPINLATGETVFTTNVDDHEAAAQRLRDWCAESDENASYC' A
#
# COMPACT_ATOMS: atom_id res chain seq x y z
N LEU A 1 10.49 -1.31 12.78
CA LEU A 1 10.38 -1.45 11.33
C LEU A 1 8.95 -1.75 10.93
N PHE A 2 8.41 -0.94 10.05
CA PHE A 2 7.07 -1.12 9.51
C PHE A 2 7.15 -1.46 8.03
N PHE A 3 6.19 -2.21 7.55
CA PHE A 3 6.11 -2.49 6.12
C PHE A 3 4.66 -2.47 5.67
N VAL A 4 4.44 -2.05 4.41
CA VAL A 4 3.11 -2.07 3.82
C VAL A 4 3.24 -2.31 2.32
N PRO A 5 2.45 -3.23 1.76
CA PRO A 5 2.44 -3.41 0.31
C PRO A 5 1.70 -2.25 -0.34
N ILE A 6 2.28 -1.69 -1.39
CA ILE A 6 1.68 -0.58 -2.13
C ILE A 6 1.17 -1.00 -3.49
N ASN A 7 1.54 -2.20 -3.92
CA ASN A 7 1.02 -2.76 -5.18
C ASN A 7 0.92 -4.28 -5.02
N LEU A 8 -0.28 -4.76 -4.81
CA LEU A 8 -0.53 -6.18 -4.58
C LEU A 8 -0.43 -7.02 -5.85
N ALA A 9 -0.57 -6.39 -7.02
CA ALA A 9 -0.45 -7.10 -8.29
C ALA A 9 0.99 -7.51 -8.59
N THR A 10 1.96 -6.68 -8.20
CA THR A 10 3.39 -6.96 -8.39
C THR A 10 4.08 -7.40 -7.11
N GLY A 11 3.45 -7.20 -5.96
CA GLY A 11 4.04 -7.51 -4.67
C GLY A 11 4.99 -6.44 -4.16
N GLU A 12 4.96 -5.24 -4.72
CA GLU A 12 5.83 -4.17 -4.29
C GLU A 12 5.49 -3.75 -2.87
N THR A 13 6.50 -3.67 -2.02
CA THR A 13 6.33 -3.37 -0.60
C THR A 13 7.28 -2.25 -0.19
N VAL A 14 6.78 -1.34 0.64
CA VAL A 14 7.57 -0.25 1.20
C VAL A 14 7.91 -0.57 2.64
N PHE A 15 9.17 -0.40 3.00
CA PHE A 15 9.64 -0.56 4.37
C PHE A 15 9.94 0.81 4.95
N THR A 16 9.43 1.07 6.15
CA THR A 16 9.63 2.36 6.82
C THR A 16 10.05 2.12 8.26
N THR A 17 10.67 3.14 8.86
CA THR A 17 11.12 3.07 10.26
C THR A 17 10.36 4.03 11.16
N ASN A 18 9.44 4.84 10.59
CA ASN A 18 8.62 5.72 11.41
C ASN A 18 7.16 5.64 11.00
N VAL A 19 6.29 5.95 11.96
CA VAL A 19 4.84 5.81 11.82
C VAL A 19 4.28 6.73 10.74
N ASP A 20 4.80 7.95 10.64
CA ASP A 20 4.32 8.91 9.65
C ASP A 20 4.53 8.38 8.23
N ASP A 21 5.70 7.84 7.95
CA ASP A 21 5.99 7.25 6.65
C ASP A 21 5.14 6.00 6.41
N HIS A 22 4.93 5.21 7.44
CA HIS A 22 4.08 4.03 7.35
C HIS A 22 2.63 4.42 7.00
N GLU A 23 2.10 5.46 7.63
CA GLU A 23 0.75 5.93 7.34
C GLU A 23 0.63 6.47 5.92
N ALA A 24 1.64 7.18 5.44
CA ALA A 24 1.65 7.67 4.07
C ALA A 24 1.64 6.52 3.06
N ALA A 25 2.40 5.47 3.33
CA ALA A 25 2.42 4.29 2.46
C ALA A 25 1.09 3.54 2.51
N ALA A 26 0.47 3.44 3.68
CA ALA A 26 -0.83 2.82 3.82
C ALA A 26 -1.90 3.59 3.06
N GLN A 27 -1.81 4.92 3.05
CA GLN A 27 -2.72 5.77 2.29
C GLN A 27 -2.57 5.49 0.78
N ARG A 28 -1.34 5.32 0.32
CA ARG A 28 -1.09 4.96 -1.08
C ARG A 28 -1.74 3.64 -1.46
N LEU A 29 -1.68 2.67 -0.56
CA LEU A 29 -2.33 1.38 -0.81
C LEU A 29 -3.84 1.54 -0.94
N ARG A 30 -4.45 2.32 -0.08
CA ARG A 30 -5.88 2.58 -0.15
C ARG A 30 -6.27 3.25 -1.46
N ASP A 31 -5.49 4.24 -1.88
CA ASP A 31 -5.73 4.93 -3.15
C ASP A 31 -5.60 3.96 -4.32
N TRP A 32 -4.59 3.10 -4.27
CA TRP A 32 -4.39 2.09 -5.30
C TRP A 32 -5.57 1.12 -5.35
N CYS A 33 -6.08 0.68 -4.20
CA CYS A 33 -7.23 -0.22 -4.15
C CYS A 33 -8.49 0.44 -4.73
N ALA A 34 -8.64 1.75 -4.52
CA ALA A 34 -9.79 2.50 -5.00
C ALA A 34 -9.66 2.92 -6.45
N GLU A 35 -8.49 2.76 -7.06
CA GLU A 35 -8.22 3.22 -8.41
C GLU A 35 -9.00 2.45 -9.47
N SER A 36 -9.19 1.17 -9.26
CA SER A 36 -9.97 0.34 -10.18
C SER A 36 -10.58 -0.85 -9.44
N ASP A 37 -11.62 -1.43 -10.04
CA ASP A 37 -12.25 -2.62 -9.48
C ASP A 37 -11.28 -3.80 -9.45
N GLU A 38 -10.44 -3.89 -10.45
CA GLU A 38 -9.43 -4.94 -10.52
C GLU A 38 -8.46 -4.84 -9.36
N ASN A 39 -8.00 -3.63 -9.05
CA ASN A 39 -7.13 -3.41 -7.91
C ASN A 39 -7.85 -3.74 -6.60
N ALA A 40 -9.11 -3.36 -6.48
CA ALA A 40 -9.89 -3.61 -5.27
C ALA A 40 -10.02 -5.09 -4.97
N SER A 41 -9.96 -5.95 -5.98
CA SER A 41 -10.06 -7.40 -5.78
C SER A 41 -8.85 -7.96 -5.03
N TYR A 42 -7.73 -7.25 -5.00
CA TYR A 42 -6.54 -7.66 -4.24
C TYR A 42 -6.61 -7.23 -2.77
N CYS A 43 -7.53 -6.36 -2.40
CA CYS A 43 -7.59 -5.80 -1.03
C CYS A 43 -8.50 -6.57 -0.07
#